data_ee1d5fa4e61efe6dd5ac2db65c897672
#
_entry.id   ee1d5fa4e61efe6dd5ac2db65c897672
#
_cell.length_a   1.000
_cell.length_b   1.000
_cell.length_c   1.000
_cell.angle_alpha   90.00
_cell.angle_beta   90.00
_cell.angle_gamma   90.00
#
_symmetry.space_group_name_H-M   'P 1'
#
loop_
_entity.id
_entity.type
_entity.pdbx_description
1 polymer ?
#
loop_
_entity_poly.entity_id
_entity_poly.type
_entity_poly.pdbx_seq_one_letter_code
_entity_poly.pdbx_strand_id
1 'polypeptide(L)'
;MKKTLLLLTTALIVSLSSCAKQPQATTENAAPTEKTEKKDSVIVKTLPAGIPVDDILKTIIKEFKGEVVVIDFWATWCGPCMYAMEQIDPIKDSYLKAEKPVAFVYITGETSPLAKWQQTIPGIKGYHYRLTDKEFNGLLRDLGIRGIPTYYIADKNGQRVYDNIAEGGYPGDEIITAQIENALNKK
;
A
#
# COMPACT_ATOMS: atom_id res chain seq x y z
N MET A 1 56.27 17.51 49.89
CA MET A 1 56.32 18.37 51.10
C MET A 1 55.03 19.16 51.21
N LYS A 2 54.45 19.18 52.40
CA LYS A 2 53.29 19.97 52.88
C LYS A 2 51.94 19.57 52.31
N LYS A 3 51.07 18.81 53.03
CA LYS A 3 50.31 19.05 54.27
C LYS A 3 49.45 20.30 54.13
N THR A 4 48.16 20.19 54.20
CA THR A 4 47.20 20.40 55.34
C THR A 4 45.86 20.72 54.67
N LEU A 5 44.69 20.56 55.16
CA LEU A 5 44.03 20.25 56.41
C LEU A 5 42.51 20.41 56.17
N LEU A 6 41.75 19.43 56.41
CA LEU A 6 40.51 19.26 57.15
C LEU A 6 39.71 20.53 57.47
N LEU A 7 38.46 20.55 57.10
CA LEU A 7 37.36 21.09 57.97
C LEU A 7 36.01 20.44 57.61
N LEU A 8 35.49 19.69 58.58
CA LEU A 8 34.13 19.19 58.64
C LEU A 8 33.19 20.38 58.97
N THR A 9 32.05 20.42 58.31
CA THR A 9 30.86 21.06 58.89
C THR A 9 29.65 20.15 58.64
N THR A 10 29.17 19.58 59.72
CA THR A 10 27.90 18.89 59.82
C THR A 10 26.77 19.89 59.76
N ALA A 11 25.83 19.69 58.87
CA ALA A 11 24.52 20.34 58.91
C ALA A 11 23.43 19.28 58.82
N LEU A 12 22.74 19.15 59.93
CA LEU A 12 21.56 18.36 60.20
C LEU A 12 20.38 19.01 59.50
N ILE A 13 19.70 18.34 58.59
CA ILE A 13 18.44 18.80 58.01
C ILE A 13 17.39 17.71 58.15
N VAL A 14 16.33 18.13 58.76
CA VAL A 14 15.12 17.50 59.20
C VAL A 14 14.35 16.85 58.04
N SER A 15 13.94 15.61 58.23
CA SER A 15 12.99 14.86 57.41
C SER A 15 11.59 15.47 57.49
N LEU A 16 11.06 15.93 56.38
CA LEU A 16 9.62 16.14 56.20
C LEU A 16 9.09 15.09 55.22
N SER A 17 8.44 14.08 55.77
CA SER A 17 7.61 13.12 55.03
C SER A 17 6.42 13.89 54.42
N SER A 18 6.41 14.02 53.12
CA SER A 18 5.23 14.38 52.35
C SER A 18 4.77 13.20 51.56
N CYS A 19 3.67 12.58 51.97
CA CYS A 19 2.91 11.60 51.22
C CYS A 19 2.35 12.26 49.97
N ALA A 20 3.01 12.11 48.81
CA ALA A 20 2.42 12.39 47.52
C ALA A 20 1.88 11.09 46.95
N LYS A 21 0.56 11.00 46.81
CA LYS A 21 -0.17 9.96 46.08
C LYS A 21 0.35 9.88 44.66
N GLN A 22 0.87 8.73 44.32
CA GLN A 22 1.22 8.34 42.95
C GLN A 22 -0.10 8.18 42.16
N PRO A 23 -0.30 8.83 41.00
CA PRO A 23 -1.42 8.51 40.13
C PRO A 23 -1.14 7.14 39.51
N GLN A 24 -2.05 6.21 39.71
CA GLN A 24 -2.11 4.96 38.94
C GLN A 24 -2.26 5.31 37.46
N ALA A 25 -1.29 4.90 36.65
CA ALA A 25 -1.43 4.87 35.23
C ALA A 25 -2.50 3.83 34.86
N THR A 26 -3.68 4.31 34.55
CA THR A 26 -4.68 3.52 33.80
C THR A 26 -4.09 3.26 32.45
N THR A 27 -3.76 2.01 32.16
CA THR A 27 -3.51 1.49 30.84
C THR A 27 -4.81 1.63 30.04
N GLU A 28 -4.95 2.78 29.39
CA GLU A 28 -5.96 2.98 28.37
C GLU A 28 -5.54 2.13 27.18
N ASN A 29 -6.31 1.08 26.94
CA ASN A 29 -6.21 0.21 25.76
C ASN A 29 -6.55 1.08 24.55
N ALA A 30 -5.53 1.73 23.96
CA ALA A 30 -5.66 2.40 22.68
C ALA A 30 -5.89 1.31 21.62
N ALA A 31 -7.16 1.20 21.20
CA ALA A 31 -7.49 0.52 19.97
C ALA A 31 -6.63 1.10 18.84
N PRO A 32 -6.13 0.27 17.89
CA PRO A 32 -5.36 0.79 16.77
C PRO A 32 -6.24 1.79 16.01
N THR A 33 -5.88 3.05 16.06
CA THR A 33 -6.47 4.08 15.22
C THR A 33 -6.08 3.71 13.80
N GLU A 34 -7.00 3.14 13.05
CA GLU A 34 -6.88 2.89 11.62
C GLU A 34 -6.62 4.25 10.97
N LYS A 35 -5.34 4.56 10.71
CA LYS A 35 -4.97 5.73 9.92
C LYS A 35 -5.54 5.47 8.54
N THR A 36 -6.61 6.17 8.18
CA THR A 36 -7.14 6.21 6.82
C THR A 36 -5.99 6.64 5.91
N GLU A 37 -5.38 5.68 5.24
CA GLU A 37 -4.31 5.96 4.27
C GLU A 37 -4.91 6.85 3.18
N LYS A 38 -4.29 7.99 2.94
CA LYS A 38 -4.81 8.98 2.00
C LYS A 38 -4.67 8.42 0.58
N LYS A 39 -5.76 8.04 -0.06
CA LYS A 39 -5.80 7.46 -1.42
C LYS A 39 -5.08 8.30 -2.49
N ASP A 40 -4.95 9.60 -2.27
CA ASP A 40 -4.24 10.54 -3.15
C ASP A 40 -2.74 10.59 -2.85
N SER A 41 -2.13 9.46 -2.54
CA SER A 41 -0.71 9.33 -2.23
C SER A 41 -0.12 8.05 -2.82
N VAL A 42 1.19 7.94 -2.79
CA VAL A 42 1.93 6.72 -3.15
C VAL A 42 2.09 5.88 -1.89
N ILE A 43 1.51 4.69 -1.90
CA ILE A 43 1.51 3.79 -0.74
C ILE A 43 2.18 2.48 -1.13
N VAL A 44 3.31 2.19 -0.52
CA VAL A 44 4.01 0.93 -0.71
C VAL A 44 3.48 -0.10 0.27
N LYS A 45 3.05 -1.24 -0.27
CA LYS A 45 2.52 -2.38 0.47
C LYS A 45 3.43 -3.61 0.31
N THR A 46 3.42 -4.45 1.32
CA THR A 46 4.13 -5.74 1.30
C THR A 46 3.16 -6.87 1.65
N LEU A 47 3.35 -8.02 1.03
CA LEU A 47 2.59 -9.21 1.40
C LEU A 47 3.16 -9.86 2.67
N PRO A 48 2.33 -10.54 3.45
CA PRO A 48 2.81 -11.43 4.50
C PRO A 48 3.76 -12.50 3.92
N ALA A 49 4.81 -12.85 4.66
CA ALA A 49 5.77 -13.84 4.21
C ALA A 49 5.13 -15.22 4.01
N GLY A 50 5.53 -15.94 2.96
CA GLY A 50 5.13 -17.33 2.72
C GLY A 50 3.72 -17.53 2.16
N ILE A 51 3.10 -16.50 1.60
CA ILE A 51 1.82 -16.66 0.90
C ILE A 51 2.00 -17.57 -0.32
N PRO A 52 1.11 -18.58 -0.51
CA PRO A 52 1.05 -19.33 -1.76
C PRO A 52 0.78 -18.41 -2.95
N VAL A 53 1.37 -18.73 -4.11
CA VAL A 53 1.25 -17.90 -5.32
C VAL A 53 -0.20 -17.71 -5.74
N ASP A 54 -1.00 -18.74 -5.69
CA ASP A 54 -2.43 -18.77 -6.02
C ASP A 54 -3.32 -17.96 -5.05
N ASP A 55 -2.80 -17.61 -3.88
CA ASP A 55 -3.49 -16.75 -2.91
C ASP A 55 -3.05 -15.27 -2.98
N ILE A 56 -2.01 -14.93 -3.75
CA ILE A 56 -1.46 -13.56 -3.81
C ILE A 56 -2.52 -12.55 -4.24
N LEU A 57 -3.15 -12.75 -5.39
CA LEU A 57 -4.15 -11.82 -5.92
C LEU A 57 -5.32 -11.64 -4.96
N LYS A 58 -5.83 -12.73 -4.44
CA LYS A 58 -6.93 -12.74 -3.46
C LYS A 58 -6.55 -12.00 -2.18
N THR A 59 -5.32 -12.18 -1.70
CA THR A 59 -4.81 -11.47 -0.51
C THR A 59 -4.75 -9.98 -0.75
N ILE A 60 -4.22 -9.54 -1.90
CA ILE A 60 -4.18 -8.12 -2.27
C ILE A 60 -5.59 -7.54 -2.33
N ILE A 61 -6.50 -8.16 -3.08
CA ILE A 61 -7.88 -7.67 -3.24
C ILE A 61 -8.60 -7.57 -1.88
N LYS A 62 -8.37 -8.51 -0.98
CA LYS A 62 -9.00 -8.55 0.35
C LYS A 62 -8.65 -7.34 1.22
N GLU A 63 -7.49 -6.72 1.02
CA GLU A 63 -7.08 -5.50 1.74
C GLU A 63 -7.98 -4.30 1.40
N PHE A 64 -8.66 -4.33 0.26
CA PHE A 64 -9.52 -3.24 -0.26
C PHE A 64 -11.01 -3.60 -0.19
N LYS A 65 -11.42 -4.39 0.80
CA LYS A 65 -12.83 -4.77 0.96
C LYS A 65 -13.74 -3.54 1.02
N GLY A 66 -14.76 -3.52 0.17
CA GLY A 66 -15.71 -2.41 0.05
C GLY A 66 -15.32 -1.39 -1.03
N GLU A 67 -14.18 -1.57 -1.68
CA GLU A 67 -13.73 -0.75 -2.80
C GLU A 67 -13.68 -1.55 -4.10
N VAL A 68 -13.87 -0.88 -5.21
CA VAL A 68 -13.50 -1.41 -6.53
C VAL A 68 -11.97 -1.38 -6.64
N VAL A 69 -11.36 -2.49 -7.02
CA VAL A 69 -9.90 -2.61 -7.13
C VAL A 69 -9.52 -2.66 -8.59
N VAL A 70 -8.78 -1.65 -9.06
CA VAL A 70 -8.21 -1.60 -10.41
C VAL A 70 -6.74 -1.99 -10.30
N ILE A 71 -6.38 -3.14 -10.82
CA ILE A 71 -5.02 -3.68 -10.76
C ILE A 71 -4.35 -3.52 -12.13
N ASP A 72 -3.13 -2.97 -12.12
CA ASP A 72 -2.22 -2.86 -13.26
C ASP A 72 -0.98 -3.71 -13.01
N PHE A 73 -0.76 -4.69 -13.87
CA PHE A 73 0.48 -5.48 -13.90
C PHE A 73 1.49 -4.81 -14.82
N TRP A 74 2.60 -4.36 -14.26
CA TRP A 74 3.55 -3.50 -14.95
C TRP A 74 5.02 -3.78 -14.60
N ALA A 75 5.94 -3.07 -15.26
CA ALA A 75 7.35 -3.04 -14.88
C ALA A 75 8.00 -1.72 -15.30
N THR A 76 9.08 -1.34 -14.61
CA THR A 76 9.80 -0.06 -14.86
C THR A 76 10.48 0.01 -16.24
N TRP A 77 10.71 -1.12 -16.89
CA TRP A 77 11.28 -1.25 -18.23
C TRP A 77 10.22 -1.37 -19.33
N CYS A 78 8.95 -1.46 -18.96
CA CYS A 78 7.83 -1.63 -19.87
C CYS A 78 7.37 -0.27 -20.42
N GLY A 79 7.84 0.12 -21.59
CA GLY A 79 7.45 1.37 -22.25
C GLY A 79 5.93 1.50 -22.46
N PRO A 80 5.24 0.49 -23.00
CA PRO A 80 3.77 0.50 -23.12
C PRO A 80 3.05 0.67 -21.77
N CYS A 81 3.60 0.13 -20.66
CA CYS A 81 3.03 0.32 -19.33
C CYS A 81 3.12 1.79 -18.87
N MET A 82 4.25 2.44 -19.09
CA MET A 82 4.44 3.84 -18.73
C MET A 82 3.48 4.75 -19.53
N TYR A 83 3.33 4.49 -20.83
CA TYR A 83 2.34 5.19 -21.64
C TYR A 83 0.90 4.99 -21.13
N ALA A 84 0.52 3.75 -20.81
CA ALA A 84 -0.80 3.43 -20.27
C ALA A 84 -1.09 4.16 -18.94
N MET A 85 -0.08 4.27 -18.07
CA MET A 85 -0.21 5.02 -16.81
C MET A 85 -0.48 6.51 -17.03
N GLU A 86 0.13 7.13 -18.03
CA GLU A 86 -0.14 8.52 -18.41
C GLU A 86 -1.59 8.71 -18.90
N GLN A 87 -2.13 7.73 -19.63
CA GLN A 87 -3.52 7.77 -20.11
C GLN A 87 -4.53 7.60 -18.97
N ILE A 88 -4.27 6.68 -18.03
CA ILE A 88 -5.19 6.38 -16.93
C ILE A 88 -5.15 7.44 -15.81
N ASP A 89 -4.11 8.25 -15.71
CA ASP A 89 -3.92 9.25 -14.65
C ASP A 89 -5.10 10.24 -14.52
N PRO A 90 -5.63 10.84 -15.60
CA PRO A 90 -6.80 11.73 -15.50
C PRO A 90 -8.05 11.01 -14.99
N ILE A 91 -8.25 9.75 -15.41
CA ILE A 91 -9.36 8.90 -14.95
C ILE A 91 -9.22 8.66 -13.45
N LYS A 92 -8.06 8.15 -13.02
CA LYS A 92 -7.73 7.92 -11.62
C LYS A 92 -7.97 9.17 -10.77
N ASP A 93 -7.42 10.30 -11.19
CA ASP A 93 -7.58 11.59 -10.49
C ASP A 93 -9.05 11.98 -10.33
N SER A 94 -9.90 11.70 -11.32
CA SER A 94 -11.35 11.99 -11.23
C SER A 94 -12.03 11.19 -10.13
N TYR A 95 -11.70 9.89 -10.00
CA TYR A 95 -12.24 9.03 -8.94
C TYR A 95 -11.71 9.42 -7.56
N LEU A 96 -10.42 9.74 -7.45
CA LEU A 96 -9.78 10.15 -6.20
C LEU A 96 -10.36 11.49 -5.69
N LYS A 97 -10.52 12.47 -6.57
CA LYS A 97 -11.12 13.79 -6.24
C LYS A 97 -12.60 13.67 -5.86
N ALA A 98 -13.32 12.74 -6.47
CA ALA A 98 -14.73 12.46 -6.15
C ALA A 98 -14.90 11.54 -4.94
N GLU A 99 -13.81 11.16 -4.26
CA GLU A 99 -13.78 10.26 -3.10
C GLU A 99 -14.55 8.95 -3.34
N LYS A 100 -14.56 8.47 -4.59
CA LYS A 100 -15.20 7.19 -4.94
C LYS A 100 -14.46 6.02 -4.27
N PRO A 101 -15.17 4.95 -3.90
CA PRO A 101 -14.56 3.75 -3.30
C PRO A 101 -13.83 2.92 -4.38
N VAL A 102 -12.74 3.45 -4.90
CA VAL A 102 -11.89 2.82 -5.92
C VAL A 102 -10.44 2.85 -5.43
N ALA A 103 -9.77 1.71 -5.45
CA ALA A 103 -8.35 1.57 -5.18
C ALA A 103 -7.60 1.25 -6.49
N PHE A 104 -6.56 2.03 -6.79
CA PHE A 104 -5.65 1.75 -7.90
C PHE A 104 -4.41 1.04 -7.37
N VAL A 105 -4.17 -0.17 -7.85
CA VAL A 105 -3.14 -1.08 -7.35
C VAL A 105 -2.18 -1.43 -8.47
N TYR A 106 -0.90 -1.25 -8.22
CA TYR A 106 0.18 -1.47 -9.17
C TYR A 106 1.05 -2.64 -8.70
N ILE A 107 1.10 -3.72 -9.49
CA ILE A 107 1.85 -4.93 -9.14
C ILE A 107 3.01 -5.10 -10.12
N THR A 108 4.22 -5.23 -9.59
CA THR A 108 5.44 -5.50 -10.36
C THR A 108 6.32 -6.54 -9.68
N GLY A 109 7.30 -7.08 -10.40
CA GLY A 109 8.32 -7.99 -9.87
C GLY A 109 9.68 -7.34 -9.68
N GLU A 110 10.65 -8.12 -9.23
CA GLU A 110 12.04 -7.70 -9.03
C GLU A 110 12.77 -7.40 -10.33
N THR A 111 12.25 -7.84 -11.49
CA THR A 111 12.69 -7.39 -12.81
C THR A 111 12.58 -5.87 -12.98
N SER A 112 11.77 -5.20 -12.15
CA SER A 112 11.85 -3.76 -11.88
C SER A 112 12.90 -3.53 -10.79
N PRO A 113 14.15 -3.13 -11.10
CA PRO A 113 15.20 -2.96 -10.10
C PRO A 113 14.77 -1.98 -9.03
N LEU A 114 15.06 -2.28 -7.75
CA LEU A 114 14.55 -1.53 -6.59
C LEU A 114 14.80 -0.02 -6.72
N ALA A 115 16.02 0.37 -7.06
CA ALA A 115 16.37 1.79 -7.19
C ALA A 115 15.56 2.49 -8.30
N LYS A 116 15.35 1.81 -9.45
CA LYS A 116 14.56 2.36 -10.55
C LYS A 116 13.09 2.45 -10.18
N TRP A 117 12.56 1.40 -9.54
CA TRP A 117 11.19 1.38 -9.06
C TRP A 117 10.92 2.51 -8.06
N GLN A 118 11.80 2.69 -7.06
CA GLN A 118 11.71 3.78 -6.07
C GLN A 118 11.79 5.18 -6.69
N GLN A 119 12.52 5.34 -7.81
CA GLN A 119 12.56 6.60 -8.57
C GLN A 119 11.30 6.83 -9.41
N THR A 120 10.59 5.77 -9.80
CA THR A 120 9.44 5.85 -10.71
C THR A 120 8.13 6.06 -9.97
N ILE A 121 7.89 5.32 -8.88
CA ILE A 121 6.58 5.31 -8.20
C ILE A 121 6.15 6.66 -7.59
N PRO A 122 7.02 7.62 -7.21
CA PRO A 122 6.57 8.91 -6.69
C PRO A 122 5.64 9.69 -7.63
N GLY A 123 5.69 9.42 -8.93
CA GLY A 123 4.77 9.98 -9.92
C GLY A 123 3.48 9.20 -10.13
N ILE A 124 3.28 8.07 -9.44
CA ILE A 124 2.16 7.14 -9.70
C ILE A 124 1.36 6.96 -8.40
N LYS A 125 0.31 7.76 -8.21
CA LYS A 125 -0.57 7.66 -7.04
C LYS A 125 -1.26 6.30 -7.00
N GLY A 126 -1.37 5.72 -5.81
CA GLY A 126 -2.02 4.43 -5.57
C GLY A 126 -1.17 3.48 -4.74
N TYR A 127 -1.57 2.22 -4.70
CA TYR A 127 -0.96 1.18 -3.88
C TYR A 127 0.01 0.35 -4.70
N HIS A 128 1.24 0.21 -4.23
CA HIS A 128 2.32 -0.44 -4.96
C HIS A 128 2.80 -1.70 -4.26
N TYR A 129 2.76 -2.81 -4.99
CA TYR A 129 3.36 -4.08 -4.57
C TYR A 129 4.52 -4.41 -5.50
N ARG A 130 5.70 -4.62 -4.90
CA ARG A 130 6.87 -5.14 -5.60
C ARG A 130 7.17 -6.54 -5.06
N LEU A 131 6.75 -7.53 -5.82
CA LEU A 131 6.86 -8.96 -5.49
C LEU A 131 8.26 -9.48 -5.84
N THR A 132 8.65 -10.59 -5.23
CA THR A 132 9.81 -11.36 -5.72
C THR A 132 9.54 -11.85 -7.14
N ASP A 133 10.58 -12.15 -7.90
CA ASP A 133 10.43 -12.69 -9.26
C ASP A 133 9.66 -14.01 -9.28
N LYS A 134 9.84 -14.84 -8.24
CA LYS A 134 9.10 -16.10 -8.08
C LYS A 134 7.60 -15.85 -7.91
N GLU A 135 7.24 -14.92 -7.04
CA GLU A 135 5.84 -14.56 -6.76
C GLU A 135 5.20 -13.90 -7.96
N PHE A 136 5.85 -12.91 -8.58
CA PHE A 136 5.31 -12.19 -9.72
C PHE A 136 5.13 -13.09 -10.94
N ASN A 137 6.17 -13.80 -11.34
CA ASN A 137 6.08 -14.74 -12.48
C ASN A 137 5.11 -15.91 -12.21
N GLY A 138 5.02 -16.34 -10.94
CA GLY A 138 4.05 -17.31 -10.51
C GLY A 138 2.62 -16.80 -10.66
N LEU A 139 2.35 -15.59 -10.18
CA LEU A 139 1.05 -14.93 -10.27
C LEU A 139 0.63 -14.69 -11.73
N LEU A 140 1.54 -14.19 -12.58
CA LEU A 140 1.23 -14.00 -14.02
C LEU A 140 0.86 -15.32 -14.69
N ARG A 141 1.57 -16.39 -14.37
CA ARG A 141 1.33 -17.73 -14.91
C ARG A 141 0.01 -18.32 -14.44
N ASP A 142 -0.30 -18.19 -13.14
CA ASP A 142 -1.56 -18.64 -12.53
C ASP A 142 -2.77 -17.96 -13.16
N LEU A 143 -2.66 -16.66 -13.42
CA LEU A 143 -3.71 -15.87 -14.09
C LEU A 143 -3.73 -16.06 -15.62
N GLY A 144 -2.72 -16.68 -16.22
CA GLY A 144 -2.60 -16.80 -17.67
C GLY A 144 -2.14 -15.52 -18.39
N ILE A 145 -1.58 -14.56 -17.66
CA ILE A 145 -1.07 -13.30 -18.21
C ILE A 145 0.20 -13.59 -19.02
N ARG A 146 0.20 -13.20 -20.30
CA ARG A 146 1.31 -13.43 -21.25
C ARG A 146 2.17 -12.20 -21.49
N GLY A 147 1.70 -11.03 -21.09
CA GLY A 147 2.40 -9.76 -21.31
C GLY A 147 1.86 -8.67 -20.41
N ILE A 148 2.58 -7.54 -20.36
CA ILE A 148 2.21 -6.34 -19.62
C ILE A 148 2.25 -5.10 -20.53
N PRO A 149 1.42 -4.06 -20.28
CA PRO A 149 0.47 -3.98 -19.18
C PRO A 149 -0.69 -4.95 -19.33
N THR A 150 -1.27 -5.38 -18.22
CA THR A 150 -2.53 -6.13 -18.17
C THR A 150 -3.34 -5.61 -17.00
N TYR A 151 -4.64 -5.46 -17.20
CA TYR A 151 -5.56 -4.91 -16.22
C TYR A 151 -6.50 -5.98 -15.67
N TYR A 152 -6.81 -5.84 -14.38
CA TYR A 152 -7.80 -6.68 -13.69
C TYR A 152 -8.65 -5.78 -12.79
N ILE A 153 -9.98 -5.88 -12.87
CA ILE A 153 -10.89 -5.10 -12.06
C ILE A 153 -11.78 -6.02 -11.23
N ALA A 154 -11.73 -5.83 -9.92
CA ALA A 154 -12.62 -6.48 -8.97
C ALA A 154 -13.65 -5.51 -8.42
N ASP A 155 -14.87 -6.00 -8.13
CA ASP A 155 -15.90 -5.22 -7.45
C ASP A 155 -15.65 -5.10 -5.94
N LYS A 156 -16.54 -4.40 -5.23
CA LYS A 156 -16.50 -4.16 -3.78
C LYS A 156 -16.52 -5.44 -2.92
N ASN A 157 -16.91 -6.57 -3.50
CA ASN A 157 -16.92 -7.88 -2.86
C ASN A 157 -15.66 -8.70 -3.22
N GLY A 158 -14.75 -8.14 -4.03
CA GLY A 158 -13.56 -8.80 -4.51
C GLY A 158 -13.81 -9.76 -5.68
N GLN A 159 -15.00 -9.71 -6.30
CA GLN A 159 -15.31 -10.55 -7.45
C GLN A 159 -14.81 -9.90 -8.74
N ARG A 160 -14.17 -10.69 -9.60
CA ARG A 160 -13.73 -10.22 -10.92
C ARG A 160 -14.89 -9.71 -11.75
N VAL A 161 -14.76 -8.49 -12.25
CA VAL A 161 -15.72 -7.84 -13.16
C VAL A 161 -15.17 -7.77 -14.56
N TYR A 162 -13.86 -7.50 -14.67
CA TYR A 162 -13.19 -7.33 -15.94
C TYR A 162 -11.73 -7.75 -15.84
N ASP A 163 -11.20 -8.24 -16.90
CA ASP A 163 -9.77 -8.32 -17.20
C ASP A 163 -9.54 -8.29 -18.73
N ASN A 164 -8.33 -7.97 -19.13
CA ASN A 164 -7.87 -8.11 -20.51
C ASN A 164 -6.68 -9.08 -20.63
N ILE A 165 -6.71 -10.14 -19.83
CA ILE A 165 -5.63 -11.14 -19.75
C ILE A 165 -5.33 -11.78 -21.10
N ALA A 166 -6.36 -12.01 -21.92
CA ALA A 166 -6.21 -12.64 -23.23
C ALA A 166 -5.54 -11.71 -24.25
N GLU A 167 -5.90 -10.42 -24.23
CA GLU A 167 -5.45 -9.42 -25.19
C GLU A 167 -4.16 -8.73 -24.75
N GLY A 168 -4.04 -8.41 -23.46
CA GLY A 168 -2.99 -7.55 -22.91
C GLY A 168 -3.08 -6.12 -23.41
N GLY A 169 -2.14 -5.29 -22.99
CA GLY A 169 -2.07 -3.88 -23.38
C GLY A 169 -3.07 -2.98 -22.63
N TYR A 170 -3.04 -1.68 -22.96
CA TYR A 170 -4.00 -0.72 -22.43
C TYR A 170 -5.32 -0.80 -23.20
N PRO A 171 -6.45 -1.09 -22.55
CA PRO A 171 -7.71 -1.30 -23.26
C PRO A 171 -8.40 -0.02 -23.72
N GLY A 172 -7.90 1.15 -23.28
CA GLY A 172 -8.46 2.47 -23.58
C GLY A 172 -9.34 3.04 -22.46
N ASP A 173 -9.41 4.38 -22.45
CA ASP A 173 -10.08 5.17 -21.41
C ASP A 173 -11.55 4.79 -21.25
N GLU A 174 -12.25 4.65 -22.36
CA GLU A 174 -13.69 4.33 -22.37
C GLU A 174 -13.97 2.98 -21.72
N ILE A 175 -13.15 1.97 -22.05
CA ILE A 175 -13.30 0.62 -21.52
C ILE A 175 -13.00 0.62 -20.01
N ILE A 176 -11.87 1.19 -19.59
CA ILE A 176 -11.49 1.24 -18.16
C ILE A 176 -12.56 1.96 -17.36
N THR A 177 -13.01 3.14 -17.81
CA THR A 177 -14.06 3.91 -17.13
C THR A 177 -15.36 3.13 -17.05
N ALA A 178 -15.83 2.53 -18.14
CA ALA A 178 -17.05 1.75 -18.16
C ALA A 178 -16.99 0.55 -17.20
N GLN A 179 -15.83 -0.11 -17.10
CA GLN A 179 -15.68 -1.27 -16.22
C GLN A 179 -15.59 -0.87 -14.73
N ILE A 180 -14.95 0.27 -14.41
CA ILE A 180 -14.97 0.82 -13.04
C ILE A 180 -16.39 1.18 -12.64
N GLU A 181 -17.16 1.89 -13.48
CA GLU A 181 -18.54 2.25 -13.19
C GLU A 181 -19.44 1.02 -13.05
N ASN A 182 -19.26 -0.01 -13.90
CA ASN A 182 -19.95 -1.29 -13.76
C ASN A 182 -19.67 -1.94 -12.39
N ALA A 183 -18.40 -1.96 -11.98
CA ALA A 183 -17.99 -2.52 -10.70
C ALA A 183 -18.55 -1.73 -9.49
N LEU A 184 -18.58 -0.38 -9.58
CA LEU A 184 -19.16 0.50 -8.55
C LEU A 184 -20.66 0.27 -8.36
N ASN A 185 -21.39 0.01 -9.44
CA ASN A 185 -22.85 -0.16 -9.44
C ASN A 185 -23.29 -1.60 -9.11
N LYS A 186 -22.38 -2.55 -9.05
CA LYS A 186 -22.67 -3.93 -8.67
C LYS A 186 -23.05 -3.99 -7.19
N LYS A 187 -24.19 -4.65 -6.90
CA LYS A 187 -24.73 -4.84 -5.54
C LYS A 187 -24.12 -6.06 -4.86
#